data_b4f3da24900e617dbbe9beec0413b72e
#
_entry.id   b4f3da24900e617dbbe9beec0413b72e
#
_cell.length_a   1.000
_cell.length_b   1.000
_cell.length_c   1.000
_cell.angle_alpha   90.00
_cell.angle_beta   90.00
_cell.angle_gamma   90.00
#
_symmetry.space_group_name_H-M   'P 1'
#
loop_
_entity.id
_entity.type
_entity.pdbx_description
1 polymer ?
#
loop_
_entity_poly.entity_id
_entity_poly.type
_entity_poly.pdbx_seq_one_letter_code
_entity_poly.pdbx_strand_id
1 'polypeptide(L)'
;MDSVKARVRMGLSIRPAGVIVYEYDRAGIAALEYIPKDMPMVVVGGSFGDGEYQVINAERDGGRWMTMPLLDLGHRTVFHVGRPEGPTDNTRTNGWRDALKERGVTAPDPIIVPDDDLEESVKAGRTLGRRGDVTAIFAGNDETAIAVIRGLREVGRRVPADVSVVGFDDRNFGAMWN
;
A
#
# COMPACT_ATOMS: atom_id res chain seq x y z
N MET A 1 -18.17 0.40 -14.83
CA MET A 1 -17.56 0.31 -16.18
C MET A 1 -17.85 1.54 -17.05
N ASP A 2 -19.10 1.98 -17.15
CA ASP A 2 -19.45 3.18 -17.98
C ASP A 2 -18.76 4.49 -17.57
N SER A 3 -18.44 4.67 -16.27
CA SER A 3 -17.78 5.90 -15.78
C SER A 3 -16.31 6.02 -16.20
N VAL A 4 -15.55 4.91 -16.25
CA VAL A 4 -14.14 4.91 -16.68
C VAL A 4 -14.05 5.25 -18.17
N LYS A 5 -14.82 4.59 -19.01
CA LYS A 5 -14.91 4.86 -20.44
C LYS A 5 -15.26 6.33 -20.75
N ALA A 6 -16.23 6.88 -20.01
CA ALA A 6 -16.63 8.29 -20.18
C ALA A 6 -15.49 9.25 -19.80
N ARG A 7 -14.78 8.99 -18.69
CA ARG A 7 -13.63 9.80 -18.26
C ARG A 7 -12.47 9.76 -19.25
N VAL A 8 -12.13 8.56 -19.76
CA VAL A 8 -11.08 8.40 -20.78
C VAL A 8 -11.47 9.17 -22.05
N ARG A 9 -12.72 9.03 -22.53
CA ARG A 9 -13.20 9.80 -23.70
C ARG A 9 -13.13 11.30 -23.49
N MET A 10 -13.48 11.78 -22.31
CA MET A 10 -13.37 13.21 -21.96
C MET A 10 -11.91 13.67 -22.00
N GLY A 11 -10.97 12.91 -21.41
CA GLY A 11 -9.55 13.21 -21.46
C GLY A 11 -8.99 13.23 -22.89
N LEU A 12 -9.43 12.29 -23.74
CA LEU A 12 -9.01 12.23 -25.14
C LEU A 12 -9.65 13.32 -26.03
N SER A 13 -10.76 13.93 -25.61
CA SER A 13 -11.44 14.98 -26.39
C SER A 13 -10.60 16.25 -26.60
N ILE A 14 -9.64 16.52 -25.71
CA ILE A 14 -8.69 17.65 -25.85
C ILE A 14 -7.53 17.34 -26.80
N ARG A 15 -7.53 16.17 -27.43
CA ARG A 15 -6.48 15.70 -28.37
C ARG A 15 -5.07 15.79 -27.81
N PRO A 16 -4.77 15.10 -26.67
CA PRO A 16 -3.45 15.12 -26.09
C PRO A 16 -2.43 14.47 -27.05
N ALA A 17 -1.17 14.92 -26.99
CA ALA A 17 -0.07 14.30 -27.74
C ALA A 17 0.34 12.92 -27.20
N GLY A 18 -0.06 12.57 -25.99
CA GLY A 18 0.15 11.31 -25.33
C GLY A 18 -0.53 11.28 -23.97
N VAL A 19 -0.53 10.13 -23.31
CA VAL A 19 -1.17 9.92 -22.02
C VAL A 19 -0.22 9.24 -21.03
N ILE A 20 -0.36 9.58 -19.75
CA ILE A 20 0.27 8.83 -18.64
C ILE A 20 -0.88 8.17 -17.87
N VAL A 21 -0.81 6.86 -17.74
CA VAL A 21 -1.81 6.08 -17.00
C VAL A 21 -1.21 5.59 -15.69
N TYR A 22 -1.83 5.95 -14.59
CA TYR A 22 -1.48 5.41 -13.28
C TYR A 22 -2.32 4.15 -13.00
N GLU A 23 -1.64 3.01 -12.88
CA GLU A 23 -2.26 1.70 -12.70
C GLU A 23 -2.22 1.27 -11.22
N TYR A 24 -2.84 2.10 -10.34
CA TYR A 24 -2.89 1.80 -8.91
C TYR A 24 -4.17 1.09 -8.48
N ASP A 25 -5.21 1.14 -9.31
CA ASP A 25 -6.51 0.59 -8.99
C ASP A 25 -7.18 -0.07 -10.21
N ARG A 26 -8.31 -0.71 -9.99
CA ARG A 26 -9.10 -1.33 -11.06
C ARG A 26 -9.55 -0.34 -12.14
N ALA A 27 -9.72 0.93 -11.79
CA ALA A 27 -10.15 1.94 -12.76
C ALA A 27 -9.00 2.33 -13.70
N GLY A 28 -7.77 2.47 -13.18
CA GLY A 28 -6.56 2.69 -13.97
C GLY A 28 -6.31 1.54 -14.94
N ILE A 29 -6.40 0.29 -14.46
CA ILE A 29 -6.28 -0.91 -15.30
C ILE A 29 -7.34 -0.90 -16.41
N ALA A 30 -8.61 -0.67 -16.05
CA ALA A 30 -9.70 -0.64 -17.02
C ALA A 30 -9.58 0.52 -18.04
N ALA A 31 -8.91 1.63 -17.68
CA ALA A 31 -8.71 2.75 -18.58
C ALA A 31 -7.87 2.37 -19.81
N LEU A 32 -6.91 1.44 -19.65
CA LEU A 32 -6.03 0.98 -20.73
C LEU A 32 -6.83 0.39 -21.91
N GLU A 33 -7.97 -0.24 -21.65
CA GLU A 33 -8.83 -0.83 -22.69
C GLU A 33 -9.49 0.22 -23.62
N TYR A 34 -9.57 1.48 -23.15
CA TYR A 34 -10.28 2.56 -23.87
C TYR A 34 -9.35 3.58 -24.51
N ILE A 35 -8.03 3.42 -24.33
CA ILE A 35 -7.02 4.29 -24.98
C ILE A 35 -6.69 3.70 -26.36
N PRO A 36 -6.68 4.53 -27.43
CA PRO A 36 -6.28 4.06 -28.77
C PRO A 36 -4.87 3.47 -28.78
N LYS A 37 -4.67 2.37 -29.49
CA LYS A 37 -3.39 1.65 -29.52
C LYS A 37 -2.24 2.45 -30.19
N ASP A 38 -2.59 3.43 -30.99
CA ASP A 38 -1.66 4.35 -31.67
C ASP A 38 -1.37 5.61 -30.85
N MET A 39 -2.01 5.76 -29.66
CA MET A 39 -1.75 6.86 -28.75
C MET A 39 -0.43 6.64 -28.01
N PRO A 40 0.52 7.59 -28.06
CA PRO A 40 1.70 7.51 -27.20
C PRO A 40 1.30 7.42 -25.73
N MET A 41 1.74 6.37 -25.04
CA MET A 41 1.31 6.08 -23.69
C MET A 41 2.46 5.60 -22.81
N VAL A 42 2.50 6.07 -21.56
CA VAL A 42 3.35 5.53 -20.50
C VAL A 42 2.45 5.02 -19.39
N VAL A 43 2.67 3.82 -18.93
CA VAL A 43 1.99 3.23 -17.77
C VAL A 43 2.89 3.34 -16.55
N VAL A 44 2.36 3.86 -15.45
CA VAL A 44 3.05 3.96 -14.16
C VAL A 44 2.30 3.11 -13.15
N GLY A 45 2.97 2.13 -12.55
CA GLY A 45 2.35 1.22 -11.57
C GLY A 45 2.62 -0.24 -11.88
N GLY A 46 1.91 -1.12 -11.23
CA GLY A 46 2.38 -2.45 -10.91
C GLY A 46 2.06 -3.59 -11.82
N SER A 47 1.15 -3.58 -12.75
CA SER A 47 0.91 -4.79 -13.52
C SER A 47 1.35 -4.67 -14.98
N PHE A 48 2.00 -5.72 -15.41
CA PHE A 48 2.72 -5.78 -16.65
C PHE A 48 1.84 -6.27 -17.79
N GLY A 49 1.74 -5.47 -18.82
CA GLY A 49 1.63 -5.98 -20.17
C GLY A 49 3.00 -5.83 -20.87
N ASP A 50 3.21 -6.46 -22.02
CA ASP A 50 4.40 -6.33 -22.86
C ASP A 50 4.55 -4.94 -23.52
N GLY A 51 4.14 -3.86 -22.82
CA GLY A 51 4.16 -2.49 -23.31
C GLY A 51 5.56 -1.89 -23.24
N GLU A 52 6.00 -1.22 -24.32
CA GLU A 52 7.34 -0.66 -24.46
C GLU A 52 7.68 0.49 -23.49
N TYR A 53 6.66 1.11 -22.83
CA TYR A 53 6.84 2.29 -21.98
C TYR A 53 6.14 2.10 -20.65
N GLN A 54 6.87 1.50 -19.69
CA GLN A 54 6.39 1.30 -18.32
C GLN A 54 7.38 1.85 -17.30
N VAL A 55 6.84 2.47 -16.26
CA VAL A 55 7.57 2.83 -15.04
C VAL A 55 7.02 1.99 -13.90
N ILE A 56 7.89 1.19 -13.30
CA ILE A 56 7.52 0.25 -12.25
C ILE A 56 8.02 0.79 -10.92
N ASN A 57 7.13 0.87 -9.94
CA ASN A 57 7.52 1.14 -8.57
C ASN A 57 8.02 -0.15 -7.91
N ALA A 58 9.06 -0.05 -7.09
CA ALA A 58 9.61 -1.18 -6.34
C ALA A 58 8.76 -1.48 -5.07
N GLU A 59 7.43 -1.66 -5.25
CA GLU A 59 6.48 -1.82 -4.14
C GLU A 59 6.80 -3.03 -3.27
N ARG A 60 7.14 -4.16 -3.89
CA ARG A 60 7.49 -5.41 -3.19
C ARG A 60 8.80 -5.26 -2.42
N ASP A 61 9.82 -4.71 -3.06
CA ASP A 61 11.10 -4.43 -2.37
C ASP A 61 10.90 -3.44 -1.24
N GLY A 62 10.10 -2.39 -1.47
CA GLY A 62 9.76 -1.41 -0.44
C GLY A 62 9.07 -2.03 0.77
N GLY A 63 8.07 -2.89 0.58
CA GLY A 63 7.41 -3.62 1.66
C GLY A 63 8.39 -4.50 2.44
N ARG A 64 9.32 -5.16 1.73
CA ARG A 64 10.39 -5.93 2.35
C ARG A 64 11.34 -5.02 3.14
N TRP A 65 11.78 -3.90 2.59
CA TRP A 65 12.69 -2.96 3.26
C TRP A 65 12.08 -2.32 4.50
N MET A 66 10.78 -2.08 4.52
CA MET A 66 10.09 -1.56 5.72
C MET A 66 9.93 -2.62 6.80
N THR A 67 9.84 -3.90 6.44
CA THR A 67 9.62 -5.01 7.38
C THR A 67 10.92 -5.50 8.01
N MET A 68 12.00 -5.60 7.22
CA MET A 68 13.28 -6.15 7.69
C MET A 68 13.86 -5.44 8.91
N PRO A 69 13.90 -4.10 8.99
CA PRO A 69 14.44 -3.40 10.17
C PRO A 69 13.68 -3.74 11.46
N LEU A 70 12.36 -3.95 11.39
CA LEU A 70 11.58 -4.35 12.55
C LEU A 70 11.99 -5.75 13.05
N LEU A 71 12.24 -6.68 12.13
CA LEU A 71 12.75 -8.01 12.48
C LEU A 71 14.18 -7.95 13.03
N ASP A 72 15.02 -7.06 12.49
CA ASP A 72 16.40 -6.84 12.99
C ASP A 72 16.42 -6.24 14.39
N LEU A 73 15.42 -5.46 14.77
CA LEU A 73 15.21 -4.96 16.14
C LEU A 73 14.74 -6.03 17.12
N GLY A 74 14.51 -7.27 16.66
CA GLY A 74 14.16 -8.40 17.52
C GLY A 74 12.67 -8.65 17.67
N HIS A 75 11.81 -7.99 16.89
CA HIS A 75 10.40 -8.33 16.86
C HIS A 75 10.21 -9.75 16.31
N ARG A 76 9.43 -10.58 17.01
CA ARG A 76 9.21 -11.99 16.63
C ARG A 76 8.45 -12.15 15.33
N THR A 77 7.58 -11.20 15.02
CA THR A 77 6.83 -11.08 13.79
C THR A 77 6.43 -9.62 13.59
N VAL A 78 6.01 -9.26 12.38
CA VAL A 78 5.45 -7.96 12.04
C VAL A 78 4.05 -8.18 11.52
N PHE A 79 3.06 -7.51 12.12
CA PHE A 79 1.69 -7.50 11.62
C PHE A 79 1.56 -6.49 10.47
N HIS A 80 0.60 -6.71 9.60
CA HIS A 80 0.41 -5.84 8.44
C HIS A 80 -1.02 -5.32 8.36
N VAL A 81 -1.15 -4.01 8.20
CA VAL A 81 -2.40 -3.35 7.82
C VAL A 81 -2.20 -2.82 6.42
N GLY A 82 -2.67 -3.58 5.45
CA GLY A 82 -2.49 -3.34 4.02
C GLY A 82 -3.71 -2.69 3.38
N ARG A 83 -3.56 -2.39 2.09
CA ARG A 83 -4.60 -1.85 1.22
C ARG A 83 -5.03 -2.92 0.21
N PRO A 84 -6.22 -2.81 -0.41
CA PRO A 84 -6.55 -3.65 -1.53
C PRO A 84 -5.52 -3.49 -2.65
N GLU A 85 -4.98 -4.60 -3.09
CA GLU A 85 -3.92 -4.62 -4.10
C GLU A 85 -4.49 -5.01 -5.46
N GLY A 86 -3.85 -4.51 -6.53
CA GLY A 86 -4.14 -4.92 -7.88
C GLY A 86 -3.72 -6.38 -8.17
N PRO A 87 -3.92 -6.87 -9.39
CA PRO A 87 -3.64 -8.27 -9.77
C PRO A 87 -2.15 -8.58 -9.96
N THR A 88 -1.24 -7.77 -9.43
CA THR A 88 0.21 -7.92 -9.56
C THR A 88 0.84 -8.55 -8.33
N ASP A 89 1.96 -9.25 -8.52
CA ASP A 89 2.78 -9.75 -7.40
C ASP A 89 3.73 -8.69 -6.81
N ASN A 90 3.86 -7.55 -7.47
CA ASN A 90 4.70 -6.44 -7.01
C ASN A 90 3.94 -5.57 -6.00
N THR A 91 3.64 -6.11 -4.82
CA THR A 91 2.86 -5.45 -3.80
C THR A 91 3.63 -5.32 -2.49
N ARG A 92 3.31 -4.29 -1.69
CA ARG A 92 3.90 -4.07 -0.36
C ARG A 92 3.60 -5.25 0.57
N THR A 93 2.40 -5.81 0.47
CA THR A 93 2.00 -7.00 1.24
C THR A 93 2.83 -8.22 0.90
N ASN A 94 3.14 -8.43 -0.38
CA ASN A 94 4.01 -9.54 -0.78
C ASN A 94 5.45 -9.32 -0.31
N GLY A 95 5.96 -8.09 -0.36
CA GLY A 95 7.27 -7.76 0.20
C GLY A 95 7.36 -8.01 1.70
N TRP A 96 6.32 -7.66 2.45
CA TRP A 96 6.21 -7.99 3.88
C TRP A 96 6.22 -9.50 4.11
N ARG A 97 5.48 -10.29 3.32
CA ARG A 97 5.51 -11.76 3.40
C ARG A 97 6.89 -12.32 3.10
N ASP A 98 7.57 -11.77 2.10
CA ASP A 98 8.93 -12.21 1.74
C ASP A 98 9.92 -11.98 2.89
N ALA A 99 9.87 -10.81 3.53
CA ALA A 99 10.72 -10.50 4.68
C ALA A 99 10.52 -11.48 5.84
N LEU A 100 9.27 -11.79 6.17
CA LEU A 100 8.95 -12.77 7.21
C LEU A 100 9.44 -14.19 6.82
N LYS A 101 9.20 -14.59 5.59
CA LYS A 101 9.65 -15.88 5.05
C LYS A 101 11.18 -16.03 5.10
N GLU A 102 11.94 -14.99 4.75
CA GLU A 102 13.41 -15.00 4.83
C GLU A 102 13.91 -15.23 6.26
N ARG A 103 13.15 -14.79 7.25
CA ARG A 103 13.46 -15.00 8.67
C ARG A 103 12.85 -16.29 9.26
N GLY A 104 12.23 -17.13 8.42
CA GLY A 104 11.57 -18.36 8.87
C GLY A 104 10.33 -18.11 9.72
N VAL A 105 9.73 -16.93 9.62
CA VAL A 105 8.54 -16.55 10.38
C VAL A 105 7.30 -16.77 9.52
N THR A 106 6.31 -17.46 10.07
CA THR A 106 4.99 -17.56 9.42
C THR A 106 4.29 -16.19 9.47
N ALA A 107 3.91 -15.69 8.31
CA ALA A 107 3.20 -14.42 8.21
C ALA A 107 1.81 -14.53 8.85
N PRO A 108 1.44 -13.61 9.77
CA PRO A 108 0.06 -13.50 10.22
C PRO A 108 -0.87 -13.10 9.07
N ASP A 109 -2.18 -13.33 9.21
CA ASP A 109 -3.14 -12.79 8.23
C ASP A 109 -3.11 -11.26 8.25
N PRO A 110 -2.93 -10.59 7.10
CA PRO A 110 -2.96 -9.14 7.06
C PRO A 110 -4.38 -8.62 7.22
N ILE A 111 -4.54 -7.44 7.83
CA ILE A 111 -5.80 -6.71 7.82
C ILE A 111 -5.79 -5.82 6.59
N ILE A 112 -6.69 -6.06 5.65
CA ILE A 112 -6.83 -5.24 4.43
C ILE A 112 -7.93 -4.22 4.66
N VAL A 113 -7.59 -2.94 4.55
CA VAL A 113 -8.51 -1.81 4.72
C VAL A 113 -8.74 -1.11 3.39
N PRO A 114 -9.96 -0.61 3.10
CA PRO A 114 -10.21 0.21 1.92
C PRO A 114 -9.34 1.46 1.88
N ASP A 115 -8.94 1.89 0.70
CA ASP A 115 -7.96 2.97 0.51
C ASP A 115 -8.31 4.30 1.18
N ASP A 116 -9.59 4.67 1.19
CA ASP A 116 -10.07 5.94 1.72
C ASP A 116 -10.75 5.81 3.08
N ASP A 117 -10.68 4.62 3.71
CA ASP A 117 -11.37 4.36 4.97
C ASP A 117 -10.41 4.40 6.17
N LEU A 118 -10.12 5.61 6.62
CA LEU A 118 -9.28 5.81 7.81
C LEU A 118 -9.92 5.27 9.10
N GLU A 119 -11.26 5.21 9.20
CA GLU A 119 -11.92 4.65 10.39
C GLU A 119 -11.73 3.12 10.47
N GLU A 120 -11.76 2.39 9.35
CA GLU A 120 -11.40 0.97 9.33
C GLU A 120 -9.92 0.77 9.70
N SER A 121 -9.03 1.68 9.32
CA SER A 121 -7.63 1.68 9.76
C SER A 121 -7.48 1.90 11.27
N VAL A 122 -8.26 2.82 11.85
CA VAL A 122 -8.32 3.03 13.31
C VAL A 122 -8.84 1.76 14.01
N LYS A 123 -9.88 1.14 13.47
CA LYS A 123 -10.43 -0.12 13.98
C LYS A 123 -9.43 -1.28 13.92
N ALA A 124 -8.62 -1.35 12.84
CA ALA A 124 -7.50 -2.29 12.74
C ALA A 124 -6.50 -2.06 13.87
N GLY A 125 -6.13 -0.80 14.14
CA GLY A 125 -5.27 -0.42 15.26
C GLY A 125 -5.82 -0.85 16.61
N ARG A 126 -7.12 -0.63 16.88
CA ARG A 126 -7.79 -1.12 18.11
C ARG A 126 -7.75 -2.65 18.22
N THR A 127 -7.99 -3.34 17.11
CA THR A 127 -8.01 -4.81 17.06
C THR A 127 -6.63 -5.39 17.38
N LEU A 128 -5.59 -4.89 16.71
CA LEU A 128 -4.21 -5.30 16.95
C LEU A 128 -3.74 -4.90 18.36
N GLY A 129 -4.11 -3.70 18.84
CA GLY A 129 -3.71 -3.21 20.15
C GLY A 129 -4.24 -4.03 21.34
N ARG A 130 -5.37 -4.71 21.18
CA ARG A 130 -5.92 -5.62 22.22
C ARG A 130 -5.18 -6.95 22.31
N ARG A 131 -4.32 -7.26 21.36
CA ARG A 131 -3.53 -8.48 21.34
C ARG A 131 -2.22 -8.27 22.09
N GLY A 132 -1.87 -9.19 22.96
CA GLY A 132 -0.62 -9.13 23.74
C GLY A 132 0.63 -9.50 22.95
N ASP A 133 0.49 -10.15 21.79
CA ASP A 133 1.56 -10.60 20.93
C ASP A 133 1.98 -9.59 19.85
N VAL A 134 1.24 -8.48 19.69
CA VAL A 134 1.53 -7.43 18.72
C VAL A 134 2.55 -6.45 19.29
N THR A 135 3.73 -6.42 18.71
CA THR A 135 4.83 -5.49 19.07
C THR A 135 5.34 -4.68 17.88
N ALA A 136 5.04 -5.08 16.65
CA ALA A 136 5.42 -4.37 15.44
C ALA A 136 4.31 -4.44 14.39
N ILE A 137 4.07 -3.31 13.71
CA ILE A 137 3.08 -3.19 12.63
C ILE A 137 3.73 -2.45 11.46
N PHE A 138 3.60 -3.03 10.26
CA PHE A 138 3.82 -2.35 9.00
C PHE A 138 2.46 -1.92 8.43
N ALA A 139 2.24 -0.63 8.30
CA ALA A 139 1.06 -0.04 7.65
C ALA A 139 1.36 0.27 6.19
N GLY A 140 0.42 -0.02 5.30
CA GLY A 140 0.60 0.04 3.86
C GLY A 140 0.93 1.43 3.30
N ASN A 141 0.61 2.51 4.04
CA ASN A 141 1.01 3.89 3.78
C ASN A 141 0.98 4.71 5.07
N ASP A 142 1.37 5.98 4.99
CA ASP A 142 1.48 6.86 6.17
C ASP A 142 0.11 7.24 6.75
N GLU A 143 -0.92 7.43 5.92
CA GLU A 143 -2.29 7.70 6.39
C GLU A 143 -2.81 6.52 7.23
N THR A 144 -2.62 5.31 6.72
CA THR A 144 -2.94 4.08 7.45
C THR A 144 -2.13 3.98 8.74
N ALA A 145 -0.84 4.31 8.72
CA ALA A 145 0.01 4.28 9.90
C ALA A 145 -0.51 5.21 11.01
N ILE A 146 -0.85 6.45 10.66
CA ILE A 146 -1.40 7.44 11.60
C ILE A 146 -2.72 6.96 12.19
N ALA A 147 -3.62 6.44 11.35
CA ALA A 147 -4.90 5.91 11.79
C ALA A 147 -4.74 4.69 12.73
N VAL A 148 -3.82 3.77 12.39
CA VAL A 148 -3.46 2.63 13.25
C VAL A 148 -2.89 3.09 14.58
N ILE A 149 -1.98 4.09 14.60
CA ILE A 149 -1.42 4.67 15.83
C ILE A 149 -2.53 5.25 16.70
N ARG A 150 -3.50 5.96 16.11
CA ARG A 150 -4.68 6.46 16.85
C ARG A 150 -5.45 5.30 17.49
N GLY A 151 -5.74 4.24 16.73
CA GLY A 151 -6.46 3.07 17.24
C GLY A 151 -5.72 2.35 18.37
N LEU A 152 -4.38 2.23 18.29
CA LEU A 152 -3.53 1.69 19.34
C LEU A 152 -3.63 2.53 20.62
N ARG A 153 -3.55 3.85 20.50
CA ARG A 153 -3.65 4.79 21.64
C ARG A 153 -5.01 4.73 22.32
N GLU A 154 -6.09 4.57 21.56
CA GLU A 154 -7.45 4.45 22.11
C GLU A 154 -7.65 3.21 22.99
N VAL A 155 -6.82 2.18 22.82
CA VAL A 155 -6.81 0.97 23.69
C VAL A 155 -5.62 0.93 24.66
N GLY A 156 -4.96 2.07 24.88
CA GLY A 156 -3.91 2.24 25.88
C GLY A 156 -2.52 1.77 25.47
N ARG A 157 -2.28 1.47 24.18
CA ARG A 157 -0.94 1.09 23.69
C ARG A 157 -0.14 2.33 23.31
N ARG A 158 1.10 2.39 23.75
CA ARG A 158 2.03 3.48 23.44
C ARG A 158 2.84 3.14 22.21
N VAL A 159 2.98 4.10 21.31
CA VAL A 159 3.84 4.00 20.12
C VAL A 159 4.96 5.03 20.29
N PRO A 160 6.23 4.63 20.20
CA PRO A 160 6.75 3.29 19.85
C PRO A 160 6.97 2.36 21.06
N ALA A 161 6.71 2.78 22.31
CA ALA A 161 7.13 2.08 23.52
C ALA A 161 6.57 0.65 23.69
N ASP A 162 5.32 0.41 23.29
CA ASP A 162 4.66 -0.90 23.38
C ASP A 162 4.52 -1.55 21.98
N VAL A 163 4.41 -0.75 20.92
CA VAL A 163 4.26 -1.20 19.54
C VAL A 163 5.03 -0.27 18.61
N SER A 164 5.95 -0.83 17.84
CA SER A 164 6.60 -0.12 16.72
C SER A 164 5.66 -0.06 15.52
N VAL A 165 5.51 1.11 14.89
CA VAL A 165 4.70 1.26 13.69
C VAL A 165 5.55 1.92 12.61
N VAL A 166 5.55 1.35 11.41
CA VAL A 166 6.16 1.96 10.23
C VAL A 166 5.10 2.13 9.15
N GLY A 167 5.16 3.26 8.44
CA GLY A 167 4.34 3.58 7.28
C GLY A 167 5.09 3.36 5.97
N PHE A 168 4.62 4.04 4.92
CA PHE A 168 5.21 4.05 3.58
C PHE A 168 4.82 5.37 2.89
N ASP A 169 5.61 5.84 1.93
CA ASP A 169 5.45 7.03 1.09
C ASP A 169 6.22 8.27 1.57
N ASP A 170 6.63 8.35 2.83
CA ASP A 170 7.33 9.53 3.42
C ASP A 170 6.61 10.86 3.16
N ARG A 171 5.31 10.89 3.47
CA ARG A 171 4.47 12.07 3.29
C ARG A 171 4.89 13.20 4.25
N ASN A 172 4.80 14.43 3.80
CA ASN A 172 5.25 15.63 4.54
C ASN A 172 4.69 15.75 5.97
N PHE A 173 3.52 15.19 6.24
CA PHE A 173 2.93 15.22 7.59
C PHE A 173 3.59 14.23 8.57
N GLY A 174 4.36 13.25 8.09
CA GLY A 174 5.14 12.36 8.95
C GLY A 174 6.08 13.12 9.88
N ALA A 175 6.72 14.20 9.40
CA ALA A 175 7.58 15.07 10.17
C ALA A 175 6.83 15.90 11.25
N MET A 176 5.51 16.01 11.16
CA MET A 176 4.67 16.78 12.10
C MET A 176 4.12 15.91 13.23
N TRP A 177 4.38 14.60 13.22
CA TRP A 177 3.77 13.63 14.14
C TRP A 177 4.67 13.27 15.34
N ASN A 178 5.74 14.01 15.58
CA ASN A 178 6.65 13.81 16.73
C ASN A 178 6.05 14.37 18.02
#